data_ce76e69959e567fdec3ccdc212988629
#
_entry.id   ce76e69959e567fdec3ccdc212988629
#
_cell.length_a   1.000
_cell.length_b   1.000
_cell.length_c   1.000
_cell.angle_alpha   90.00
_cell.angle_beta   90.00
_cell.angle_gamma   90.00
#
_symmetry.space_group_name_H-M   'P 1'
#
loop_
_entity.id
_entity.type
_entity.pdbx_description
1 polymer ?
#
loop_
_entity_poly.entity_id
_entity_poly.type
_entity_poly.pdbx_seq_one_letter_code
_entity_poly.pdbx_strand_id
1 'polypeptide(L)'
;MSEFAWYIGAAAVRRYLDVTGENLSFDAAAAKLTQLCAETHQKYQQRPGLEPRLLASGAYVYRGPSPERLRLVVAPAQGSAGRKPQLVDVLPGHSGFRR
;
A
#
# COMPACT_ATOMS: atom_id res chain seq x y z
N MET A 1 -10.92 4.01 18.39
CA MET A 1 -10.60 4.11 17.14
C MET A 1 -9.15 3.97 16.88
N SER A 2 -8.82 3.28 15.94
CA SER A 2 -7.45 3.04 15.74
C SER A 2 -6.94 3.88 14.62
N GLU A 3 -5.73 4.29 14.73
CA GLU A 3 -5.10 4.97 13.67
C GLU A 3 -4.40 3.97 12.80
N PHE A 4 -4.46 4.22 11.55
CA PHE A 4 -3.76 3.37 10.62
C PHE A 4 -2.27 3.62 10.73
N ALA A 5 -1.49 2.56 10.58
CA ALA A 5 -0.06 2.62 10.85
C ALA A 5 0.77 3.28 9.77
N TRP A 6 0.26 3.40 8.54
CA TRP A 6 1.06 3.95 7.45
C TRP A 6 0.60 5.34 7.09
N TYR A 7 1.54 6.16 6.63
CA TYR A 7 1.21 7.46 6.08
C TYR A 7 1.00 7.31 4.58
N ILE A 8 -0.07 7.89 4.05
CA ILE A 8 -0.40 7.77 2.63
C ILE A 8 -0.35 9.15 2.01
N GLY A 9 0.64 9.36 1.17
CA GLY A 9 0.84 10.66 0.56
C GLY A 9 0.05 10.83 -0.72
N ALA A 10 0.03 12.07 -1.21
CA ALA A 10 -0.71 12.40 -2.41
C ALA A 10 -0.22 11.65 -3.64
N ALA A 11 1.08 11.45 -3.74
CA ALA A 11 1.63 10.76 -4.89
C ALA A 11 1.13 9.33 -4.97
N ALA A 12 0.99 8.67 -3.82
CA ALA A 12 0.49 7.30 -3.80
C ALA A 12 -0.98 7.25 -4.23
N VAL A 13 -1.76 8.25 -3.85
CA VAL A 13 -3.16 8.30 -4.25
C VAL A 13 -3.28 8.46 -5.76
N ARG A 14 -2.46 9.33 -6.34
CA ARG A 14 -2.48 9.51 -7.79
C ARG A 14 -2.07 8.23 -8.49
N ARG A 15 -1.07 7.55 -7.96
CA ARG A 15 -0.63 6.30 -8.56
C ARG A 15 -1.72 5.25 -8.50
N TYR A 16 -2.44 5.22 -7.38
CA TYR A 16 -3.55 4.29 -7.24
C TYR A 16 -4.60 4.54 -8.33
N LEU A 17 -4.92 5.79 -8.60
CA LEU A 17 -5.87 6.11 -9.65
C LEU A 17 -5.35 5.70 -11.03
N ASP A 18 -4.07 5.91 -11.27
CA ASP A 18 -3.48 5.51 -12.54
C ASP A 18 -3.53 4.00 -12.72
N VAL A 19 -3.20 3.27 -11.70
CA VAL A 19 -3.09 1.81 -11.79
C VAL A 19 -4.47 1.18 -11.93
N THR A 20 -5.45 1.67 -11.18
CA THR A 20 -6.77 1.08 -11.21
C THR A 20 -7.64 1.61 -12.34
N GLY A 21 -7.34 2.81 -12.84
CA GLY A 21 -8.17 3.43 -13.85
C GLY A 21 -9.54 3.85 -13.36
N GLU A 22 -9.73 3.91 -12.06
CA GLU A 22 -11.03 4.25 -11.52
C GLU A 22 -11.32 5.74 -11.65
N ASN A 23 -12.58 6.05 -11.86
CA ASN A 23 -12.99 7.43 -12.02
C ASN A 23 -13.47 7.98 -10.69
N LEU A 24 -12.54 8.22 -9.79
CA LEU A 24 -12.84 8.70 -8.44
C LEU A 24 -12.21 10.06 -8.21
N SER A 25 -12.83 10.84 -7.34
CA SER A 25 -12.17 12.06 -6.89
C SER A 25 -10.96 11.70 -6.06
N PHE A 26 -10.08 12.68 -5.88
CA PHE A 26 -8.89 12.46 -5.07
C PHE A 26 -9.26 11.99 -3.66
N ASP A 27 -10.24 12.65 -3.05
CA ASP A 27 -10.62 12.31 -1.69
C ASP A 27 -11.22 10.91 -1.59
N ALA A 28 -12.04 10.54 -2.56
CA ALA A 28 -12.62 9.20 -2.57
C ALA A 28 -11.54 8.16 -2.79
N ALA A 29 -10.59 8.43 -3.66
CA ALA A 29 -9.49 7.51 -3.91
C ALA A 29 -8.62 7.37 -2.67
N ALA A 30 -8.37 8.48 -1.98
CA ALA A 30 -7.56 8.43 -0.76
C ALA A 30 -8.22 7.57 0.31
N ALA A 31 -9.53 7.71 0.48
CA ALA A 31 -10.26 6.92 1.45
C ALA A 31 -10.21 5.43 1.10
N LYS A 32 -10.40 5.14 -0.17
CA LYS A 32 -10.40 3.75 -0.61
C LYS A 32 -9.02 3.13 -0.47
N LEU A 33 -7.99 3.87 -0.82
CA LEU A 33 -6.62 3.39 -0.69
C LEU A 33 -6.26 3.19 0.78
N THR A 34 -6.69 4.08 1.65
CA THR A 34 -6.44 3.94 3.08
C THR A 34 -7.06 2.65 3.60
N GLN A 35 -8.28 2.36 3.19
CA GLN A 35 -8.95 1.14 3.62
C GLN A 35 -8.20 -0.09 3.09
N LEU A 36 -7.78 -0.04 1.84
CA LEU A 36 -7.03 -1.15 1.25
C LEU A 36 -5.73 -1.41 2.01
N CYS A 37 -5.03 -0.34 2.37
CA CYS A 37 -3.79 -0.47 3.12
C CYS A 37 -4.04 -1.03 4.51
N ALA A 38 -5.12 -0.59 5.15
CA ALA A 38 -5.44 -1.08 6.49
C ALA A 38 -5.74 -2.58 6.45
N GLU A 39 -6.50 -3.01 5.46
CA GLU A 39 -6.82 -4.42 5.33
C GLU A 39 -5.57 -5.25 5.05
N THR A 40 -4.69 -4.73 4.21
CA THR A 40 -3.46 -5.42 3.88
C THR A 40 -2.57 -5.56 5.11
N HIS A 41 -2.42 -4.47 5.85
CA HIS A 41 -1.59 -4.49 7.05
C HIS A 41 -2.14 -5.48 8.06
N GLN A 42 -3.45 -5.50 8.24
CA GLN A 42 -4.08 -6.41 9.18
C GLN A 42 -3.84 -7.87 8.76
N LYS A 43 -3.95 -8.14 7.48
CA LYS A 43 -3.74 -9.49 6.97
C LYS A 43 -2.33 -9.97 7.31
N TYR A 44 -1.34 -9.12 7.12
CA TYR A 44 0.04 -9.50 7.40
C TYR A 44 0.28 -9.69 8.90
N GLN A 45 -0.43 -8.93 9.73
CA GLN A 45 -0.30 -9.12 11.15
C GLN A 45 -0.94 -10.40 11.64
N GLN A 46 -2.00 -10.84 10.98
CA GLN A 46 -2.72 -12.03 11.41
C GLN A 46 -2.08 -13.33 10.96
N ARG A 47 -1.15 -13.25 10.04
CA ARG A 47 -0.50 -14.45 9.52
C ARG A 47 0.98 -14.40 9.82
N PRO A 48 1.44 -15.09 10.85
CA PRO A 48 2.82 -14.97 11.29
C PRO A 48 3.86 -15.31 10.22
N GLY A 49 3.55 -16.23 9.33
CA GLY A 49 4.51 -16.61 8.30
C GLY A 49 4.50 -15.72 7.08
N LEU A 50 3.58 -14.76 7.03
CA LEU A 50 3.45 -13.91 5.85
C LEU A 50 4.23 -12.62 6.08
N GLU A 51 5.20 -12.35 5.23
CA GLU A 51 6.04 -11.18 5.37
C GLU A 51 6.11 -10.40 4.08
N PRO A 52 6.22 -9.08 4.15
CA PRO A 52 6.39 -8.30 2.94
C PRO A 52 7.75 -8.54 2.32
N ARG A 53 7.83 -8.32 1.02
CA ARG A 53 9.07 -8.51 0.31
C ARG A 53 9.94 -7.28 0.48
N LEU A 54 11.19 -7.49 0.84
CA LEU A 54 12.13 -6.40 1.00
C LEU A 54 12.82 -6.11 -0.33
N LEU A 55 12.81 -4.86 -0.72
CA LEU A 55 13.46 -4.43 -1.95
C LEU A 55 14.86 -3.94 -1.67
N ALA A 56 15.67 -3.86 -2.72
CA ALA A 56 17.03 -3.38 -2.58
C ALA A 56 17.09 -1.96 -2.04
N SER A 57 16.06 -1.17 -2.30
CA SER A 57 16.01 0.20 -1.81
C SER A 57 15.72 0.30 -0.33
N GLY A 58 15.35 -0.80 0.30
CA GLY A 58 14.96 -0.78 1.71
C GLY A 58 13.47 -0.67 1.92
N ALA A 59 12.70 -0.48 0.87
CA ALA A 59 11.25 -0.44 0.99
C ALA A 59 10.69 -1.85 0.99
N TYR A 60 9.46 -2.00 1.48
CA TYR A 60 8.79 -3.28 1.52
C TYR A 60 7.60 -3.29 0.57
N VAL A 61 7.34 -4.43 -0.04
CA VAL A 61 6.20 -4.59 -0.93
C VAL A 61 5.21 -5.50 -0.25
N TYR A 62 3.99 -4.99 -0.04
CA TYR A 62 2.90 -5.76 0.52
C TYR A 62 1.93 -6.10 -0.59
N ARG A 63 1.37 -7.29 -0.54
CA ARG A 63 0.41 -7.71 -1.53
C ARG A 63 -0.99 -7.45 -1.02
N GLY A 64 -1.74 -6.63 -1.73
CA GLY A 64 -3.09 -6.30 -1.33
C GLY A 64 -4.07 -7.43 -1.49
N PRO A 65 -5.30 -7.23 -1.04
CA PRO A 65 -6.32 -8.28 -1.12
C PRO A 65 -6.85 -8.44 -2.54
N SER A 66 -7.45 -9.60 -2.78
CA SER A 66 -8.15 -9.86 -4.02
C SER A 66 -9.32 -8.90 -4.15
N PRO A 67 -9.77 -8.69 -5.36
CA PRO A 67 -9.29 -9.29 -6.60
C PRO A 67 -8.15 -8.53 -7.23
N GLU A 68 -7.89 -7.31 -6.80
CA GLU A 68 -6.94 -6.49 -7.51
C GLU A 68 -5.50 -6.82 -7.20
N ARG A 69 -5.24 -7.28 -5.99
CA ARG A 69 -3.90 -7.71 -5.61
C ARG A 69 -2.83 -6.67 -5.89
N LEU A 70 -3.17 -5.42 -5.66
CA LEU A 70 -2.21 -4.36 -5.88
C LEU A 70 -1.00 -4.55 -4.97
N ARG A 71 0.14 -4.13 -5.45
CA ARG A 71 1.34 -4.17 -4.65
C ARG A 71 1.54 -2.81 -4.03
N LEU A 72 1.69 -2.78 -2.73
CA LEU A 72 1.83 -1.54 -1.98
C LEU A 72 3.27 -1.41 -1.53
N VAL A 73 3.95 -0.40 -2.04
CA VAL A 73 5.35 -0.19 -1.73
C VAL A 73 5.45 0.77 -0.56
N VAL A 74 5.98 0.29 0.55
CA VAL A 74 5.99 1.03 1.80
C VAL A 74 7.43 1.27 2.23
N ALA A 75 7.80 2.53 2.39
CA ALA A 75 9.10 2.88 2.92
C ALA A 75 9.03 2.81 4.44
N PRO A 76 10.02 2.21 5.09
CA PRO A 76 9.98 2.10 6.54
C PRO A 76 10.12 3.46 7.21
N ALA A 77 9.65 3.54 8.43
CA ALA A 77 9.84 4.74 9.21
C ALA A 77 11.33 4.95 9.42
N GLN A 78 11.78 6.18 9.29
CA GLN A 78 13.18 6.46 9.43
C GLN A 78 13.41 7.57 10.40
N GLY A 79 14.53 7.52 11.06
CA GLY A 79 14.98 8.63 11.87
C GLY A 79 14.21 8.78 13.14
N SER A 80 13.44 9.83 13.23
CA SER A 80 12.86 10.21 14.50
C SER A 80 11.80 9.26 14.98
N ALA A 81 11.72 9.12 16.25
CA ALA A 81 10.66 8.36 16.88
C ALA A 81 9.31 8.95 16.50
N GLY A 82 8.34 8.10 16.40
CA GLY A 82 7.00 8.54 16.07
C GLY A 82 6.69 8.62 14.61
N ARG A 83 7.66 8.43 13.76
CA ARG A 83 7.39 8.42 12.34
C ARG A 83 6.74 7.13 11.92
N LYS A 84 5.84 7.23 10.96
CA LYS A 84 5.16 6.06 10.44
C LYS A 84 5.80 5.62 9.14
N PRO A 85 5.72 4.34 8.81
CA PRO A 85 6.06 3.93 7.46
C PRO A 85 5.18 4.66 6.46
N GLN A 86 5.70 4.90 5.29
CA GLN A 86 5.00 5.69 4.29
C GLN A 86 4.74 4.87 3.04
N LEU A 87 3.50 4.89 2.57
CA LEU A 87 3.17 4.28 1.29
C LEU A 87 3.69 5.19 0.21
N VAL A 88 4.66 4.72 -0.55
CA VAL A 88 5.32 5.55 -1.56
C VAL A 88 4.91 5.22 -2.98
N ASP A 89 4.35 4.06 -3.21
CA ASP A 89 3.95 3.68 -4.56
C ASP A 89 2.89 2.60 -4.53
N VAL A 90 2.14 2.50 -5.62
CA VAL A 90 1.15 1.45 -5.81
C VAL A 90 1.38 0.87 -7.19
N LEU A 91 1.59 -0.43 -7.25
CA LEU A 91 1.89 -1.10 -8.50
C LEU A 91 0.79 -2.08 -8.85
N PRO A 92 0.64 -2.43 -10.14
CA PRO A 92 -0.34 -3.45 -10.52
C PRO A 92 -0.07 -4.75 -9.80
N GLY A 93 -1.12 -5.46 -9.50
CA GLY A 93 -1.01 -6.62 -8.66
C GLY A 93 -0.29 -7.76 -9.29
N HIS A 94 -0.55 -8.09 -10.54
CA HIS A 94 0.19 -9.12 -11.15
C HIS A 94 0.50 -8.64 -12.49
N SER A 95 1.39 -9.19 -13.01
CA SER A 95 1.76 -8.82 -14.19
C SER A 95 0.88 -9.14 -15.10
N GLY A 96 0.37 -8.36 -15.38
CA GLY A 96 -0.36 -8.73 -16.35
C GLY A 96 0.51 -9.32 -17.35
N PHE A 97 1.03 -9.64 -17.19
CA PHE A 97 1.75 -10.07 -18.04
C PHE A 97 1.74 -11.15 -18.52
N ARG A 98 1.15 -11.15 -18.43
CA ARG A 98 0.82 -11.85 -18.89
C ARG A 98 0.79 -12.07 -19.73
N ARG A 99 0.87 -12.07 -20.18
CA ARG A 99 0.77 -12.20 -20.89
C ARG A 99 0.86 -12.46 -21.23
#